data_e0efd0487cc0d55824958a67d42b1ab9
#
_entry.id   e0efd0487cc0d55824958a67d42b1ab9
#
_cell.length_a   1.000
_cell.length_b   1.000
_cell.length_c   1.000
_cell.angle_alpha   90.00
_cell.angle_beta   90.00
_cell.angle_gamma   90.00
#
_symmetry.space_group_name_H-M   'P 1'
#
loop_
_entity.id
_entity.type
_entity.pdbx_description
1 polymer ?
#
loop_
_entity_poly.entity_id
_entity_poly.type
_entity_poly.pdbx_seq_one_letter_code
_entity_poly.pdbx_strand_id
1 'polypeptide(L)'
;MAVEHADPHAPRVLAFEPVSHVYRVDGYAVPSVTQLLDDAGLTPDYSLVPRPTLEHARARGIHIDACCDLLDADDLDWRSVHPEAVPYVEAWLAFREHEGFTPVASQVPLYHPAYGYAGTTDVVGILPGDRPTIVERKATAKMAATYALQTAGYALDGMWYAPPGGGVLSPVPWDRPLRLGVHLRRDGRYALVSYDDPEDLAAFLGVVALGRWRGARRDLLAARRAR
;
A
#
# COMPACT_ATOMS: atom_id res chain seq x y z
N MET A 1 -22.71 9.37 30.41
CA MET A 1 -21.87 8.23 29.99
C MET A 1 -20.42 8.67 30.16
N ALA A 2 -19.68 8.05 31.08
CA ALA A 2 -18.26 8.33 31.27
C ALA A 2 -17.51 7.89 30.00
N VAL A 3 -16.76 8.80 29.40
CA VAL A 3 -15.79 8.44 28.34
C VAL A 3 -14.69 7.69 29.07
N GLU A 4 -14.66 6.38 28.88
CA GLU A 4 -13.58 5.54 29.38
C GLU A 4 -12.30 6.03 28.66
N HIS A 5 -11.43 6.71 29.43
CA HIS A 5 -10.14 7.14 28.92
C HIS A 5 -9.33 5.88 28.66
N ALA A 6 -9.14 5.53 27.39
CA ALA A 6 -8.22 4.46 27.03
C ALA A 6 -6.85 4.74 27.64
N ASP A 7 -6.25 3.71 28.24
CA ASP A 7 -4.89 3.80 28.80
C ASP A 7 -3.92 4.26 27.69
N PRO A 8 -3.26 5.40 27.83
CA PRO A 8 -2.34 5.90 26.81
C PRO A 8 -1.11 4.98 26.61
N HIS A 9 -0.89 4.01 27.50
CA HIS A 9 0.19 3.02 27.44
C HIS A 9 -0.29 1.65 26.94
N ALA A 10 -1.61 1.46 26.70
CA ALA A 10 -2.10 0.21 26.14
C ALA A 10 -1.56 0.00 24.72
N PRO A 11 -1.14 -1.24 24.38
CA PRO A 11 -0.68 -1.54 23.04
C PRO A 11 -1.82 -1.32 22.04
N ARG A 12 -1.57 -0.52 21.02
CA ARG A 12 -2.55 -0.24 19.97
C ARG A 12 -2.68 -1.42 19.01
N VAL A 13 -3.88 -1.68 18.54
CA VAL A 13 -4.18 -2.81 17.64
C VAL A 13 -4.71 -2.29 16.31
N LEU A 14 -4.09 -2.72 15.22
CA LEU A 14 -4.57 -2.50 13.86
C LEU A 14 -5.33 -3.74 13.38
N ALA A 15 -6.54 -3.54 12.89
CA ALA A 15 -7.34 -4.53 12.17
C ALA A 15 -7.59 -4.07 10.75
N PHE A 16 -7.55 -4.99 9.79
CA PHE A 16 -7.91 -4.77 8.40
C PHE A 16 -9.06 -5.68 8.00
N GLU A 17 -10.11 -5.12 7.44
CA GLU A 17 -11.27 -5.84 6.90
C GLU A 17 -11.14 -5.94 5.37
N PRO A 18 -10.74 -7.09 4.82
CA PRO A 18 -10.44 -7.19 3.38
C PRO A 18 -11.64 -6.92 2.46
N VAL A 19 -12.85 -7.33 2.87
CA VAL A 19 -14.07 -7.20 2.05
C VAL A 19 -14.49 -5.74 1.89
N SER A 20 -14.47 -4.98 3.00
CA SER A 20 -14.84 -3.57 3.02
C SER A 20 -13.65 -2.64 2.77
N HIS A 21 -12.43 -3.19 2.76
CA HIS A 21 -11.15 -2.47 2.66
C HIS A 21 -11.01 -1.37 3.72
N VAL A 22 -11.42 -1.67 4.95
CA VAL A 22 -11.42 -0.74 6.07
C VAL A 22 -10.33 -1.09 7.08
N TYR A 23 -9.50 -0.10 7.41
CA TYR A 23 -8.57 -0.18 8.52
C TYR A 23 -9.20 0.37 9.79
N ARG A 24 -8.98 -0.33 10.92
CA ARG A 24 -9.39 0.12 12.25
C ARG A 24 -8.21 0.09 13.19
N VAL A 25 -8.03 1.15 13.96
CA VAL A 25 -7.06 1.20 15.05
C VAL A 25 -7.84 1.34 16.34
N ASP A 26 -7.66 0.40 17.26
CA ASP A 26 -8.40 0.31 18.52
C ASP A 26 -9.94 0.34 18.31
N GLY A 27 -10.41 -0.29 17.21
CA GLY A 27 -11.82 -0.34 16.81
C GLY A 27 -12.31 0.87 16.01
N TYR A 28 -11.55 1.97 15.92
CA TYR A 28 -11.94 3.19 15.19
C TYR A 28 -11.44 3.13 13.74
N ALA A 29 -12.32 3.39 12.78
CA ALA A 29 -11.95 3.45 11.37
C ALA A 29 -10.96 4.61 11.12
N VAL A 30 -9.92 4.30 10.35
CA VAL A 30 -8.93 5.28 9.89
C VAL A 30 -8.86 5.24 8.36
N PRO A 31 -8.62 6.39 7.69
CA PRO A 31 -8.49 6.41 6.23
C PRO A 31 -7.25 5.65 5.78
N SER A 32 -7.33 4.98 4.63
CA SER A 32 -6.15 4.40 4.00
C SER A 32 -5.41 5.41 3.12
N VAL A 33 -4.13 5.13 2.83
CA VAL A 33 -3.33 5.89 1.86
C VAL A 33 -4.07 5.99 0.53
N THR A 34 -4.60 4.88 0.01
CA THR A 34 -5.31 4.84 -1.27
C THR A 34 -6.63 5.61 -1.23
N GLN A 35 -7.40 5.55 -0.12
CA GLN A 35 -8.59 6.37 0.06
C GLN A 35 -8.28 7.87 0.09
N LEU A 36 -7.21 8.26 0.77
CA LEU A 36 -6.77 9.67 0.80
C LEU A 36 -6.42 10.19 -0.59
N LEU A 37 -5.70 9.39 -1.39
CA LEU A 37 -5.34 9.72 -2.77
C LEU A 37 -6.59 9.79 -3.67
N ASP A 38 -7.54 8.87 -3.50
CA ASP A 38 -8.80 8.85 -4.24
C ASP A 38 -9.68 10.06 -3.91
N ASP A 39 -9.87 10.37 -2.63
CA ASP A 39 -10.59 11.55 -2.17
C ASP A 39 -9.97 12.87 -2.66
N ALA A 40 -8.66 12.88 -2.90
CA ALA A 40 -7.95 14.01 -3.50
C ALA A 40 -8.10 14.09 -5.02
N GLY A 41 -8.67 13.05 -5.67
CA GLY A 41 -8.83 12.97 -7.12
C GLY A 41 -7.52 12.67 -7.87
N LEU A 42 -6.58 12.00 -7.20
CA LEU A 42 -5.25 11.68 -7.76
C LEU A 42 -5.16 10.26 -8.31
N THR A 43 -6.14 9.39 -8.03
CA THR A 43 -6.16 8.03 -8.59
C THR A 43 -6.57 8.04 -10.06
N PRO A 44 -6.08 7.08 -10.87
CA PRO A 44 -6.48 6.99 -12.27
C PRO A 44 -7.99 6.83 -12.42
N ASP A 45 -8.58 7.57 -13.37
CA ASP A 45 -9.99 7.43 -13.72
C ASP A 45 -10.20 6.24 -14.64
N TYR A 46 -10.92 5.24 -14.16
CA TYR A 46 -11.29 4.04 -14.91
C TYR A 46 -12.74 4.05 -15.39
N SER A 47 -13.45 5.19 -15.31
CA SER A 47 -14.87 5.30 -15.68
C SER A 47 -15.20 4.91 -17.12
N LEU A 48 -14.22 5.06 -18.03
CA LEU A 48 -14.34 4.68 -19.44
C LEU A 48 -13.93 3.23 -19.72
N VAL A 49 -13.40 2.49 -18.73
CA VAL A 49 -13.01 1.09 -18.90
C VAL A 49 -14.24 0.20 -18.70
N PRO A 50 -14.57 -0.70 -19.66
CA PRO A 50 -15.68 -1.63 -19.50
C PRO A 50 -15.54 -2.43 -18.20
N ARG A 51 -16.63 -2.53 -17.42
CA ARG A 51 -16.64 -3.17 -16.11
C ARG A 51 -16.06 -4.60 -16.12
N PRO A 52 -16.40 -5.49 -17.09
CA PRO A 52 -15.80 -6.84 -17.14
C PRO A 52 -14.27 -6.80 -17.31
N THR A 53 -13.76 -5.85 -18.10
CA THR A 53 -12.31 -5.67 -18.32
C THR A 53 -11.62 -5.24 -17.02
N LEU A 54 -12.25 -4.33 -16.26
CA LEU A 54 -11.72 -3.85 -14.99
C LEU A 54 -11.73 -4.96 -13.92
N GLU A 55 -12.83 -5.72 -13.85
CA GLU A 55 -12.98 -6.86 -12.93
C GLU A 55 -11.94 -7.96 -13.23
N HIS A 56 -11.74 -8.30 -14.50
CA HIS A 56 -10.71 -9.26 -14.91
C HIS A 56 -9.30 -8.76 -14.56
N ALA A 57 -8.99 -7.50 -14.83
CA ALA A 57 -7.69 -6.92 -14.51
C ALA A 57 -7.41 -6.92 -12.99
N ARG A 58 -8.43 -6.63 -12.17
CA ARG A 58 -8.34 -6.68 -10.69
C ARG A 58 -8.12 -8.11 -10.20
N ALA A 59 -8.92 -9.07 -10.68
CA ALA A 59 -8.78 -10.48 -10.29
C ALA A 59 -7.40 -11.03 -10.64
N ARG A 60 -6.90 -10.70 -11.85
CA ARG A 60 -5.54 -11.06 -12.26
C ARG A 60 -4.49 -10.42 -11.35
N GLY A 61 -4.61 -9.13 -11.02
CA GLY A 61 -3.68 -8.44 -10.12
C GLY A 61 -3.61 -9.11 -8.77
N ILE A 62 -4.76 -9.38 -8.14
CA ILE A 62 -4.85 -10.08 -6.85
C ILE A 62 -4.18 -11.45 -6.91
N HIS A 63 -4.40 -12.22 -7.98
CA HIS A 63 -3.77 -13.52 -8.14
C HIS A 63 -2.26 -13.43 -8.33
N ILE A 64 -1.77 -12.45 -9.10
CA ILE A 64 -0.33 -12.19 -9.26
C ILE A 64 0.31 -11.85 -7.92
N ASP A 65 -0.29 -10.94 -7.15
CA ASP A 65 0.24 -10.54 -5.84
C ASP A 65 0.29 -11.72 -4.88
N ALA A 66 -0.76 -12.54 -4.82
CA ALA A 66 -0.78 -13.75 -4.00
C ALA A 66 0.32 -14.76 -4.42
N CYS A 67 0.55 -14.96 -5.72
CA CYS A 67 1.62 -15.83 -6.19
C CYS A 67 3.00 -15.26 -5.85
N CYS A 68 3.21 -13.95 -5.97
CA CYS A 68 4.45 -13.30 -5.57
C CYS A 68 4.70 -13.42 -4.05
N ASP A 69 3.67 -13.28 -3.22
CA ASP A 69 3.77 -13.45 -1.77
C ASP A 69 4.16 -14.89 -1.40
N LEU A 70 3.58 -15.90 -2.07
CA LEU A 70 3.97 -17.30 -1.90
C LEU A 70 5.41 -17.57 -2.37
N LEU A 71 5.83 -16.93 -3.48
CA LEU A 71 7.21 -17.02 -3.96
C LEU A 71 8.20 -16.40 -2.95
N ASP A 72 7.82 -15.28 -2.33
CA ASP A 72 8.62 -14.63 -1.29
C ASP A 72 8.76 -15.48 -0.01
N ALA A 73 7.76 -16.32 0.26
CA ALA A 73 7.74 -17.27 1.37
C ALA A 73 8.36 -18.65 1.03
N ASP A 74 8.90 -18.82 -0.19
CA ASP A 74 9.39 -20.11 -0.72
C ASP A 74 8.33 -21.25 -0.71
N ASP A 75 7.03 -20.89 -0.84
CA ASP A 75 5.87 -21.81 -0.77
C ASP A 75 5.03 -21.83 -2.07
N LEU A 76 5.57 -21.32 -3.17
CA LEU A 76 4.85 -21.25 -4.45
C LEU A 76 4.89 -22.60 -5.19
N ASP A 77 3.72 -23.27 -5.37
CA ASP A 77 3.59 -24.34 -6.37
C ASP A 77 3.34 -23.72 -7.75
N TRP A 78 4.35 -23.70 -8.61
CA TRP A 78 4.25 -23.18 -9.98
C TRP A 78 3.14 -23.80 -10.81
N ARG A 79 2.73 -25.04 -10.51
CA ARG A 79 1.61 -25.72 -11.22
C ARG A 79 0.25 -25.11 -10.87
N SER A 80 0.15 -24.40 -9.76
CA SER A 80 -1.07 -23.70 -9.35
C SER A 80 -1.19 -22.30 -9.93
N VAL A 81 -0.11 -21.77 -10.53
CA VAL A 81 -0.10 -20.41 -11.10
C VAL A 81 -0.90 -20.40 -12.40
N HIS A 82 -1.91 -19.54 -12.47
CA HIS A 82 -2.68 -19.37 -13.71
C HIS A 82 -1.76 -18.93 -14.87
N PRO A 83 -1.87 -19.50 -16.09
CA PRO A 83 -0.96 -19.20 -17.20
C PRO A 83 -0.79 -17.71 -17.53
N GLU A 84 -1.85 -16.91 -17.37
CA GLU A 84 -1.75 -15.45 -17.55
C GLU A 84 -0.90 -14.75 -16.49
N ALA A 85 -0.74 -15.35 -15.30
CA ALA A 85 0.03 -14.76 -14.20
C ALA A 85 1.51 -15.14 -14.25
N VAL A 86 1.84 -16.28 -14.85
CA VAL A 86 3.22 -16.82 -14.94
C VAL A 86 4.25 -15.76 -15.30
N PRO A 87 4.12 -15.02 -16.43
CA PRO A 87 5.17 -14.05 -16.80
C PRO A 87 5.35 -12.92 -15.79
N TYR A 88 4.32 -12.55 -15.06
CA TYR A 88 4.44 -11.51 -14.04
C TYR A 88 5.17 -12.02 -12.79
N VAL A 89 4.91 -13.26 -12.39
CA VAL A 89 5.61 -13.91 -11.27
C VAL A 89 7.09 -14.16 -11.63
N GLU A 90 7.37 -14.56 -12.89
CA GLU A 90 8.74 -14.66 -13.41
C GLU A 90 9.45 -13.29 -13.40
N ALA A 91 8.75 -12.21 -13.77
CA ALA A 91 9.28 -10.86 -13.70
C ALA A 91 9.64 -10.43 -12.26
N TRP A 92 8.84 -10.85 -11.27
CA TRP A 92 9.14 -10.61 -9.86
C TRP A 92 10.36 -11.41 -9.39
N LEU A 93 10.45 -12.68 -9.76
CA LEU A 93 11.64 -13.51 -9.48
C LEU A 93 12.89 -12.89 -10.09
N ALA A 94 12.83 -12.48 -11.36
CA ALA A 94 13.95 -11.85 -12.04
C ALA A 94 14.38 -10.54 -11.37
N PHE A 95 13.44 -9.71 -10.88
CA PHE A 95 13.77 -8.53 -10.08
C PHE A 95 14.55 -8.90 -8.81
N ARG A 96 14.06 -9.87 -8.05
CA ARG A 96 14.73 -10.31 -6.81
C ARG A 96 16.16 -10.77 -7.07
N GLU A 97 16.36 -11.58 -8.11
CA GLU A 97 17.67 -12.13 -8.47
C GLU A 97 18.63 -11.07 -9.01
N HIS A 98 18.17 -10.23 -9.95
CA HIS A 98 19.04 -9.26 -10.62
C HIS A 98 19.44 -8.10 -9.69
N GLU A 99 18.50 -7.62 -8.88
CA GLU A 99 18.77 -6.51 -7.95
C GLU A 99 19.31 -6.99 -6.59
N GLY A 100 19.34 -8.30 -6.35
CA GLY A 100 19.73 -8.88 -5.06
C GLY A 100 18.75 -8.51 -3.95
N PHE A 101 17.46 -8.33 -4.28
CA PHE A 101 16.45 -7.97 -3.32
C PHE A 101 16.04 -9.18 -2.48
N THR A 102 16.14 -9.04 -1.16
CA THR A 102 15.69 -10.04 -0.19
C THR A 102 14.39 -9.58 0.46
N PRO A 103 13.24 -10.20 0.17
CA PRO A 103 11.99 -9.89 0.86
C PRO A 103 12.09 -10.27 2.34
N VAL A 104 11.56 -9.42 3.22
CA VAL A 104 11.48 -9.63 4.66
C VAL A 104 10.05 -9.91 5.09
N ALA A 105 9.10 -9.17 4.54
CA ALA A 105 7.67 -9.38 4.78
C ALA A 105 6.85 -8.85 3.62
N SER A 106 5.76 -9.57 3.29
CA SER A 106 4.77 -9.18 2.29
C SER A 106 3.47 -8.75 2.97
N GLN A 107 2.69 -7.89 2.29
CA GLN A 107 1.39 -7.38 2.75
C GLN A 107 1.46 -6.81 4.18
N VAL A 108 2.42 -5.90 4.41
CA VAL A 108 2.68 -5.32 5.73
C VAL A 108 1.72 -4.17 6.03
N PRO A 109 0.80 -4.34 7.00
CA PRO A 109 -0.08 -3.26 7.42
C PRO A 109 0.71 -2.20 8.19
N LEU A 110 0.55 -0.95 7.80
CA LEU A 110 1.22 0.22 8.34
C LEU A 110 0.20 1.21 8.90
N TYR A 111 0.57 1.92 9.96
CA TYR A 111 -0.22 2.98 10.56
C TYR A 111 0.67 4.15 10.98
N HIS A 112 0.23 5.37 10.71
CA HIS A 112 0.94 6.56 11.18
C HIS A 112 0.18 7.23 12.33
N PRO A 113 0.66 7.12 13.59
CA PRO A 113 -0.10 7.58 14.77
C PRO A 113 -0.31 9.09 14.81
N ALA A 114 0.65 9.90 14.38
CA ALA A 114 0.51 11.36 14.38
C ALA A 114 -0.42 11.86 13.28
N TYR A 115 -0.49 11.18 12.15
CA TYR A 115 -1.33 11.58 11.01
C TYR A 115 -2.61 10.73 10.89
N GLY A 116 -2.80 9.66 11.67
CA GLY A 116 -4.06 8.90 11.76
C GLY A 116 -4.53 8.32 10.44
N TYR A 117 -3.62 7.74 9.66
CA TYR A 117 -3.94 6.98 8.44
C TYR A 117 -3.23 5.62 8.47
N ALA A 118 -3.74 4.68 7.69
CA ALA A 118 -3.17 3.34 7.56
C ALA A 118 -2.99 2.96 6.09
N GLY A 119 -2.40 1.80 5.85
CA GLY A 119 -2.29 1.19 4.53
C GLY A 119 -1.52 -0.11 4.60
N THR A 120 -1.44 -0.82 3.49
CA THR A 120 -0.64 -2.04 3.38
C THR A 120 0.34 -1.85 2.24
N THR A 121 1.64 -2.00 2.52
CA THR A 121 2.66 -2.05 1.47
C THR A 121 2.79 -3.48 0.95
N ASP A 122 3.02 -3.64 -0.34
CA ASP A 122 3.07 -4.96 -0.96
C ASP A 122 4.24 -5.78 -0.39
N VAL A 123 5.45 -5.20 -0.33
CA VAL A 123 6.63 -5.88 0.20
C VAL A 123 7.57 -4.90 0.91
N VAL A 124 8.13 -5.37 2.00
CA VAL A 124 9.30 -4.76 2.65
C VAL A 124 10.46 -5.72 2.55
N GLY A 125 11.63 -5.23 2.19
CA GLY A 125 12.82 -6.06 2.06
C GLY A 125 14.10 -5.26 2.13
N ILE A 126 15.19 -5.91 1.75
CA ILE A 126 16.54 -5.35 1.83
C ILE A 126 17.23 -5.49 0.48
N LEU A 127 17.78 -4.40 -0.02
CA LEU A 127 18.69 -4.38 -1.15
C LEU A 127 20.15 -4.50 -0.68
N PRO A 128 21.10 -4.86 -1.57
CA PRO A 128 22.52 -4.91 -1.25
C PRO A 128 23.02 -3.63 -0.54
N GLY A 129 23.88 -3.82 0.48
CA GLY A 129 24.36 -2.76 1.37
C GLY A 129 23.39 -2.45 2.50
N ASP A 130 22.60 -3.43 2.95
CA ASP A 130 21.67 -3.37 4.08
C ASP A 130 20.68 -2.20 3.98
N ARG A 131 20.19 -1.93 2.77
CA ARG A 131 19.27 -0.82 2.50
C ARG A 131 17.80 -1.26 2.64
N PRO A 132 17.08 -0.85 3.69
CA PRO A 132 15.66 -1.10 3.83
C PRO A 132 14.91 -0.52 2.63
N THR A 133 13.97 -1.28 2.10
CA THR A 133 13.28 -0.93 0.87
C THR A 133 11.81 -1.29 0.95
N ILE A 134 10.95 -0.34 0.63
CA ILE A 134 9.52 -0.56 0.40
C ILE A 134 9.31 -0.73 -1.09
N VAL A 135 8.66 -1.81 -1.47
CA VAL A 135 8.36 -2.12 -2.88
C VAL A 135 6.86 -2.15 -3.10
N GLU A 136 6.42 -1.43 -4.12
CA GLU A 136 5.06 -1.49 -4.67
C GLU A 136 5.09 -2.23 -6.00
N ARG A 137 4.47 -3.41 -6.06
CA ARG A 137 4.39 -4.24 -7.28
C ARG A 137 3.18 -3.83 -8.11
N LYS A 138 3.36 -3.71 -9.42
CA LYS A 138 2.25 -3.37 -10.31
C LYS A 138 2.27 -4.19 -11.61
N ALA A 139 1.18 -4.93 -11.85
CA ALA A 139 0.92 -5.67 -13.09
C ALA A 139 -0.04 -4.91 -14.02
N THR A 140 0.05 -3.59 -14.05
CA THR A 140 -0.80 -2.68 -14.81
C THR A 140 -0.21 -2.40 -16.20
N ALA A 141 -0.98 -1.78 -17.10
CA ALA A 141 -0.48 -1.40 -18.43
C ALA A 141 0.59 -0.29 -18.36
N LYS A 142 0.47 0.62 -17.36
CA LYS A 142 1.39 1.74 -17.13
C LYS A 142 1.53 1.99 -15.65
N MET A 143 2.70 2.49 -15.24
CA MET A 143 2.92 3.01 -13.90
C MET A 143 2.23 4.39 -13.76
N ALA A 144 1.45 4.56 -12.70
CA ALA A 144 0.82 5.83 -12.39
C ALA A 144 1.75 6.70 -11.51
N ALA A 145 1.76 8.01 -11.72
CA ALA A 145 2.55 8.94 -10.90
C ALA A 145 2.15 8.88 -9.40
N THR A 146 0.90 8.52 -9.11
CA THR A 146 0.39 8.39 -7.74
C THR A 146 1.04 7.29 -6.92
N TYR A 147 1.74 6.34 -7.54
CA TYR A 147 2.50 5.32 -6.79
C TYR A 147 3.69 5.92 -6.03
N ALA A 148 4.24 7.06 -6.51
CA ALA A 148 5.22 7.84 -5.76
C ALA A 148 4.63 8.36 -4.43
N LEU A 149 3.41 8.91 -4.47
CA LEU A 149 2.70 9.38 -3.28
C LEU A 149 2.26 8.23 -2.37
N GLN A 150 1.84 7.11 -2.95
CA GLN A 150 1.46 5.91 -2.19
C GLN A 150 2.63 5.39 -1.37
N THR A 151 3.79 5.21 -2.00
CA THR A 151 5.00 4.75 -1.32
C THR A 151 5.55 5.79 -0.33
N ALA A 152 5.39 7.09 -0.62
CA ALA A 152 5.71 8.17 0.32
C ALA A 152 4.88 8.05 1.60
N GLY A 153 3.58 7.75 1.48
CA GLY A 153 2.71 7.50 2.63
C GLY A 153 3.15 6.31 3.48
N TYR A 154 3.81 5.31 2.90
CA TYR A 154 4.33 4.15 3.63
C TYR A 154 5.72 4.37 4.25
N ALA A 155 6.49 5.31 3.71
CA ALA A 155 7.87 5.57 4.10
C ALA A 155 8.03 6.76 5.05
N LEU A 156 6.94 7.40 5.48
CA LEU A 156 6.99 8.57 6.35
C LEU A 156 7.59 8.21 7.73
N ASP A 157 8.43 9.08 8.26
CA ASP A 157 9.01 8.89 9.59
C ASP A 157 7.93 8.76 10.67
N GLY A 158 8.13 7.82 11.60
CA GLY A 158 7.17 7.56 12.67
C GLY A 158 6.05 6.58 12.32
N MET A 159 6.21 5.82 11.23
CA MET A 159 5.31 4.70 10.93
C MET A 159 5.39 3.60 11.98
N TRP A 160 4.27 2.93 12.17
CA TRP A 160 4.12 1.71 12.95
C TRP A 160 3.61 0.61 12.03
N TYR A 161 3.94 -0.63 12.33
CA TYR A 161 3.50 -1.79 11.57
C TYR A 161 2.78 -2.81 12.46
N ALA A 162 1.94 -3.63 11.86
CA ALA A 162 1.37 -4.83 12.46
C ALA A 162 1.79 -6.07 11.66
N PRO A 163 1.67 -7.28 12.22
CA PRO A 163 1.81 -8.52 11.46
C PRO A 163 0.84 -8.56 10.27
N PRO A 164 1.13 -9.32 9.20
CA PRO A 164 0.19 -9.55 8.11
C PRO A 164 -1.19 -9.98 8.63
N GLY A 165 -2.24 -9.35 8.12
CA GLY A 165 -3.61 -9.56 8.60
C GLY A 165 -4.04 -8.67 9.79
N GLY A 166 -3.11 -7.93 10.40
CA GLY A 166 -3.36 -7.05 11.54
C GLY A 166 -2.83 -7.59 12.86
N GLY A 167 -2.91 -6.79 13.91
CA GLY A 167 -2.42 -7.14 15.25
C GLY A 167 -1.90 -5.94 16.03
N VAL A 168 -1.09 -6.24 17.03
CA VAL A 168 -0.46 -5.21 17.87
C VAL A 168 0.55 -4.41 17.05
N LEU A 169 0.41 -3.09 17.13
CA LEU A 169 1.27 -2.14 16.44
C LEU A 169 2.62 -1.99 17.16
N SER A 170 3.68 -1.96 16.38
CA SER A 170 5.05 -1.66 16.82
C SER A 170 5.69 -0.63 15.89
N PRO A 171 6.64 0.20 16.36
CA PRO A 171 7.39 1.07 15.47
C PRO A 171 8.10 0.27 14.39
N VAL A 172 8.17 0.80 13.15
CA VAL A 172 8.93 0.15 12.08
C VAL A 172 10.42 0.08 12.44
N PRO A 173 11.11 -1.03 12.11
CA PRO A 173 12.52 -1.21 12.46
C PRO A 173 13.49 -0.55 11.46
N TRP A 174 12.98 0.23 10.51
CA TRP A 174 13.77 0.91 9.48
C TRP A 174 13.61 2.42 9.55
N ASP A 175 14.63 3.13 9.11
CA ASP A 175 14.63 4.58 8.91
C ASP A 175 14.84 4.87 7.41
N ARG A 176 14.06 5.82 6.88
CA ARG A 176 14.14 6.31 5.48
C ARG A 176 14.33 5.20 4.44
N PRO A 177 13.39 4.27 4.31
CA PRO A 177 13.52 3.18 3.36
C PRO A 177 13.54 3.72 1.93
N LEU A 178 14.26 3.03 1.04
CA LEU A 178 14.11 3.25 -0.39
C LEU A 178 12.66 2.94 -0.80
N ARG A 179 12.16 3.70 -1.76
CA ARG A 179 10.82 3.54 -2.31
C ARG A 179 10.90 3.13 -3.76
N LEU A 180 10.45 1.93 -4.07
CA LEU A 180 10.51 1.37 -5.42
C LEU A 180 9.15 0.97 -5.92
N GLY A 181 8.89 1.27 -7.21
CA GLY A 181 7.83 0.65 -7.98
C GLY A 181 8.41 -0.40 -8.90
N VAL A 182 7.92 -1.64 -8.80
CA VAL A 182 8.32 -2.72 -9.71
C VAL A 182 7.16 -3.00 -10.65
N HIS A 183 7.31 -2.55 -11.90
CA HIS A 183 6.34 -2.80 -12.96
C HIS A 183 6.58 -4.18 -13.55
N LEU A 184 5.76 -5.14 -13.17
CA LEU A 184 5.77 -6.50 -13.71
C LEU A 184 5.08 -6.50 -15.09
N ARG A 185 5.73 -7.07 -16.10
CA ARG A 185 5.25 -7.05 -17.47
C ARG A 185 4.84 -8.45 -17.96
N ARG A 186 3.88 -8.46 -18.86
CA ARG A 186 3.37 -9.71 -19.47
C ARG A 186 4.38 -10.46 -20.34
N ASP A 187 5.54 -9.91 -20.59
CA ASP A 187 6.65 -10.54 -21.34
C ASP A 187 7.72 -11.15 -20.41
N GLY A 188 7.42 -11.29 -19.12
CA GLY A 188 8.35 -11.86 -18.13
C GLY A 188 9.44 -10.89 -17.68
N ARG A 189 9.42 -9.64 -18.13
CA ARG A 189 10.38 -8.61 -17.73
C ARG A 189 9.78 -7.66 -16.71
N TYR A 190 10.64 -7.00 -15.95
CA TYR A 190 10.24 -5.90 -15.06
C TYR A 190 10.82 -4.57 -15.54
N ALA A 191 10.24 -3.48 -15.03
CA ALA A 191 10.86 -2.18 -15.05
C ALA A 191 10.85 -1.59 -13.63
N LEU A 192 11.96 -1.01 -13.23
CA LEU A 192 12.15 -0.42 -11.91
C LEU A 192 11.93 1.09 -11.99
N VAL A 193 11.19 1.62 -11.02
CA VAL A 193 11.01 3.07 -10.81
C VAL A 193 11.46 3.38 -9.38
N SER A 194 12.47 4.22 -9.23
CA SER A 194 12.87 4.77 -7.94
C SER A 194 12.07 6.04 -7.65
N TYR A 195 11.51 6.13 -6.45
CA TYR A 195 10.76 7.30 -5.97
C TYR A 195 11.62 8.01 -4.92
N ASP A 196 12.58 8.80 -5.36
CA ASP A 196 13.57 9.49 -4.52
C ASP A 196 13.30 10.99 -4.39
N ASP A 197 12.26 11.52 -5.06
CA ASP A 197 11.88 12.93 -4.96
C ASP A 197 11.35 13.24 -3.54
N PRO A 198 11.97 14.16 -2.79
CA PRO A 198 11.49 14.58 -1.48
C PRO A 198 10.14 15.30 -1.54
N GLU A 199 9.76 15.88 -2.68
CA GLU A 199 8.47 16.52 -2.86
C GLU A 199 7.29 15.53 -2.77
N ASP A 200 7.51 14.24 -3.04
CA ASP A 200 6.48 13.21 -2.86
C ASP A 200 5.96 13.15 -1.42
N LEU A 201 6.87 13.26 -0.43
CA LEU A 201 6.51 13.27 1.00
C LEU A 201 5.70 14.52 1.35
N ALA A 202 6.13 15.69 0.87
CA ALA A 202 5.43 16.96 1.10
C ALA A 202 4.04 16.95 0.44
N ALA A 203 3.94 16.46 -0.79
CA ALA A 203 2.69 16.33 -1.53
C ALA A 203 1.72 15.37 -0.82
N PHE A 204 2.20 14.19 -0.37
CA PHE A 204 1.36 13.26 0.39
C PHE A 204 0.86 13.86 1.70
N LEU A 205 1.68 14.58 2.45
CA LEU A 205 1.25 15.31 3.65
C LEU A 205 0.19 16.37 3.35
N GLY A 206 0.27 17.04 2.20
CA GLY A 206 -0.78 17.92 1.70
C GLY A 206 -2.11 17.19 1.49
N VAL A 207 -2.08 15.99 0.93
CA VAL A 207 -3.26 15.12 0.76
C VAL A 207 -3.86 14.75 2.11
N VAL A 208 -3.05 14.34 3.08
CA VAL A 208 -3.51 14.03 4.45
C VAL A 208 -4.16 15.25 5.10
N ALA A 209 -3.54 16.43 5.00
CA ALA A 209 -4.08 17.68 5.53
C ALA A 209 -5.44 18.03 4.90
N LEU A 210 -5.57 17.86 3.58
CA LEU A 210 -6.82 18.07 2.86
C LEU A 210 -7.92 17.10 3.30
N GLY A 211 -7.57 15.82 3.47
CA GLY A 211 -8.51 14.80 3.94
C GLY A 211 -9.06 15.12 5.33
N ARG A 212 -8.18 15.50 6.25
CA ARG A 212 -8.57 15.95 7.62
C ARG A 212 -9.45 17.20 7.60
N TRP A 213 -9.09 18.19 6.78
CA TRP A 213 -9.87 19.41 6.64
C TRP A 213 -11.27 19.15 6.10
N ARG A 214 -11.41 18.28 5.09
CA ARG A 214 -12.71 17.85 4.54
C ARG A 214 -13.52 17.08 5.57
N GLY A 215 -12.89 16.16 6.29
CA GLY A 215 -13.55 15.38 7.34
C GLY A 215 -14.15 16.25 8.45
N ALA A 216 -13.37 17.23 8.94
CA ALA A 216 -13.81 18.16 9.98
C ALA A 216 -14.94 19.11 9.52
N ARG A 217 -15.18 19.24 8.22
CA ARG A 217 -16.19 20.14 7.62
C ARG A 217 -17.21 19.43 6.76
N ARG A 218 -17.34 18.12 6.92
CA ARG A 218 -18.25 17.28 6.10
C ARG A 218 -19.67 17.83 6.05
N ASP A 219 -20.23 18.21 7.17
CA ASP A 219 -21.60 18.71 7.28
C ASP A 219 -21.77 20.07 6.58
N LEU A 220 -20.79 20.94 6.69
CA LEU A 220 -20.79 22.24 6.02
C LEU A 220 -20.67 22.10 4.49
N LEU A 221 -19.89 21.13 4.01
CA LEU A 221 -19.75 20.87 2.58
C LEU A 221 -20.99 20.16 2.00
N ALA A 222 -21.63 19.28 2.76
CA ALA A 222 -22.89 18.64 2.36
C ALA A 222 -24.01 19.67 2.19
N ALA A 223 -24.16 20.62 3.13
CA ALA A 223 -25.16 21.67 3.06
C ALA A 223 -25.02 22.60 1.84
N ARG A 224 -23.81 22.75 1.26
CA ARG A 224 -23.59 23.53 0.04
C ARG A 224 -23.99 22.80 -1.26
N ARG A 225 -23.98 21.46 -1.27
CA ARG A 225 -24.39 20.65 -2.43
C ARG A 225 -25.91 20.47 -2.54
N ALA A 226 -26.63 20.76 -1.48
CA ALA A 226 -28.09 20.67 -1.41
C ALA A 226 -28.81 21.98 -1.81
N ARG A 227 -28.08 23.02 -2.20
CA ARG A 227 -28.56 24.30 -2.75
C ARG A 227 -28.22 24.41 -4.24
#